data_d0cae082444d6bc693877f9ed966c68c
#
_entry.id   d0cae082444d6bc693877f9ed966c68c
#
_cell.length_a   1.000
_cell.length_b   1.000
_cell.length_c   1.000
_cell.angle_alpha   90.00
_cell.angle_beta   90.00
_cell.angle_gamma   90.00
#
_symmetry.space_group_name_H-M   'P 1'
#
loop_
_entity.id
_entity.type
_entity.pdbx_description
1 polymer ?
#
loop_
_entity_poly.entity_id
_entity_poly.type
_entity_poly.pdbx_seq_one_letter_code
_entity_poly.pdbx_strand_id
1 'polypeptide(L)'
;MEKGESRSYIVLAGIAQTKEQIEKTASRYRTLAKGMQALDEVKTYWRKQVNVSFETGNKREDHYLKWICFQPILRRIYGCSFLPYHDYGKGGRGWRDLWQDCLALLIMEPSLVRQMILSNYGGVRMDGTNATIIGNRPGEFVADRNNITRVWMDPVS
;
A
#
# COMPACT_ATOMS: atom_id res chain seq x y z
N MET A 1 4.15 -36.45 25.11
CA MET A 1 3.12 -36.54 24.04
C MET A 1 2.83 -38.03 23.84
N GLU A 2 1.61 -38.41 23.97
CA GLU A 2 1.19 -39.77 23.64
C GLU A 2 1.05 -39.93 22.13
N LYS A 3 1.09 -41.20 21.65
CA LYS A 3 0.98 -41.50 20.23
C LYS A 3 -0.40 -41.05 19.72
N GLY A 4 -0.43 -40.08 18.80
CA GLY A 4 -1.67 -39.51 18.26
C GLY A 4 -2.09 -38.16 18.91
N GLU A 5 -1.39 -37.72 19.94
CA GLU A 5 -1.63 -36.39 20.56
C GLU A 5 -1.05 -35.30 19.67
N SER A 6 -1.84 -34.25 19.38
CA SER A 6 -1.38 -33.01 18.70
C SER A 6 -1.46 -31.81 19.65
N ARG A 7 -0.45 -30.97 19.60
CA ARG A 7 -0.40 -29.72 20.37
C ARG A 7 -0.18 -28.56 19.43
N SER A 8 -0.92 -27.49 19.65
CA SER A 8 -0.78 -26.25 18.89
C SER A 8 -0.15 -25.18 19.77
N TYR A 9 0.80 -24.46 19.22
CA TYR A 9 1.46 -23.34 19.87
C TYR A 9 1.20 -22.08 19.07
N ILE A 10 1.08 -20.94 19.75
CA ILE A 10 0.94 -19.64 19.14
C ILE A 10 2.19 -18.84 19.48
N VAL A 11 2.87 -18.37 18.45
CA VAL A 11 3.99 -17.44 18.57
C VAL A 11 3.55 -16.09 18.08
N LEU A 12 3.64 -15.07 18.92
CA LEU A 12 3.33 -13.69 18.56
C LEU A 12 4.65 -12.93 18.44
N ALA A 13 4.88 -12.34 17.26
CA ALA A 13 6.00 -11.47 17.02
C ALA A 13 5.49 -10.12 16.50
N GLY A 14 6.05 -9.02 17.01
CA GLY A 14 5.62 -7.69 16.62
C GLY A 14 6.47 -6.59 17.23
N ILE A 15 6.22 -5.36 16.83
CA ILE A 15 6.84 -4.16 17.35
C ILE A 15 5.76 -3.27 17.92
N ALA A 16 5.99 -2.71 19.11
CA ALA A 16 5.09 -1.76 19.74
C ALA A 16 5.89 -0.67 20.46
N GLN A 17 5.29 0.49 20.63
CA GLN A 17 5.94 1.63 21.30
C GLN A 17 5.83 1.54 22.81
N THR A 18 4.80 0.87 23.34
CA THR A 18 4.57 0.76 24.78
C THR A 18 4.26 -0.67 25.20
N LYS A 19 4.57 -0.99 26.46
CA LYS A 19 4.27 -2.30 27.07
C LYS A 19 2.77 -2.61 27.06
N GLU A 20 1.92 -1.60 27.28
CA GLU A 20 0.47 -1.74 27.25
C GLU A 20 -0.05 -2.19 25.87
N GLN A 21 0.53 -1.65 24.80
CA GLN A 21 0.21 -2.08 23.44
C GLN A 21 0.59 -3.56 23.23
N ILE A 22 1.73 -4.00 23.75
CA ILE A 22 2.14 -5.41 23.69
C ILE A 22 1.12 -6.29 24.40
N GLU A 23 0.77 -5.95 25.63
CA GLU A 23 -0.17 -6.72 26.46
C GLU A 23 -1.57 -6.80 25.82
N LYS A 24 -2.06 -5.67 25.31
CA LYS A 24 -3.34 -5.59 24.61
C LYS A 24 -3.35 -6.46 23.36
N THR A 25 -2.30 -6.39 22.55
CA THR A 25 -2.18 -7.19 21.32
C THR A 25 -2.02 -8.68 21.65
N ALA A 26 -1.16 -9.02 22.60
CA ALA A 26 -0.99 -10.40 23.04
C ALA A 26 -2.29 -11.01 23.57
N SER A 27 -3.06 -10.27 24.38
CA SER A 27 -4.33 -10.74 24.90
C SER A 27 -5.39 -10.99 23.81
N ARG A 28 -5.34 -10.22 22.73
CA ARG A 28 -6.23 -10.36 21.57
C ARG A 28 -6.00 -11.66 20.81
N TYR A 29 -4.78 -12.17 20.75
CA TYR A 29 -4.41 -13.31 19.89
C TYR A 29 -3.97 -14.54 20.68
N ARG A 30 -4.29 -14.65 21.96
CA ARG A 30 -3.84 -15.74 22.84
C ARG A 30 -4.35 -17.13 22.48
N THR A 31 -5.44 -17.26 21.74
CA THR A 31 -6.04 -18.55 21.40
C THR A 31 -5.97 -18.81 19.92
N LEU A 32 -5.85 -20.09 19.54
CA LEU A 32 -5.85 -20.49 18.13
C LEU A 32 -7.11 -20.00 17.40
N ALA A 33 -8.26 -20.06 18.04
CA ALA A 33 -9.51 -19.56 17.47
C ALA A 33 -9.45 -18.08 17.13
N LYS A 34 -8.92 -17.23 18.02
CA LYS A 34 -8.73 -15.79 17.75
C LYS A 34 -7.72 -15.53 16.67
N GLY A 35 -6.64 -16.31 16.60
CA GLY A 35 -5.67 -16.25 15.52
C GLY A 35 -6.28 -16.60 14.16
N MET A 36 -7.07 -17.65 14.09
CA MET A 36 -7.79 -18.05 12.87
C MET A 36 -8.84 -17.02 12.45
N GLN A 37 -9.59 -16.49 13.39
CA GLN A 37 -10.53 -15.39 13.13
C GLN A 37 -9.81 -14.17 12.55
N ALA A 38 -8.69 -13.75 13.11
CA ALA A 38 -7.92 -12.63 12.60
C ALA A 38 -7.39 -12.88 11.18
N LEU A 39 -6.98 -14.12 10.89
CA LEU A 39 -6.58 -14.50 9.53
C LEU A 39 -7.73 -14.36 8.54
N ASP A 40 -8.93 -14.79 8.91
CA ASP A 40 -10.11 -14.70 8.05
C ASP A 40 -10.57 -13.24 7.87
N GLU A 41 -10.45 -12.42 8.91
CA GLU A 41 -10.68 -10.96 8.82
C GLU A 41 -9.70 -10.31 7.82
N VAL A 42 -8.41 -10.63 7.89
CA VAL A 42 -7.39 -10.14 6.96
C VAL A 42 -7.65 -10.60 5.54
N LYS A 43 -7.98 -11.89 5.34
CA LYS A 43 -8.35 -12.41 4.02
C LYS A 43 -9.57 -11.69 3.44
N THR A 44 -10.57 -11.43 4.27
CA THR A 44 -11.79 -10.73 3.87
C THR A 44 -11.49 -9.27 3.53
N TYR A 45 -10.66 -8.61 4.33
CA TYR A 45 -10.18 -7.26 4.04
C TYR A 45 -9.53 -7.18 2.65
N TRP A 46 -8.56 -8.06 2.36
CA TRP A 46 -7.86 -8.05 1.08
C TRP A 46 -8.74 -8.41 -0.11
N ARG A 47 -9.72 -9.31 0.05
CA ARG A 47 -10.71 -9.59 -1.00
C ARG A 47 -11.57 -8.38 -1.34
N LYS A 48 -11.86 -7.53 -0.36
CA LYS A 48 -12.59 -6.28 -0.58
C LYS A 48 -11.73 -5.21 -1.23
N GLN A 49 -10.45 -5.15 -0.90
CA GLN A 49 -9.52 -4.18 -1.51
C GLN A 49 -9.22 -4.53 -2.96
N VAL A 50 -8.92 -5.80 -3.25
CA VAL A 50 -8.70 -6.31 -4.60
C VAL A 50 -9.99 -6.97 -5.09
N ASN A 51 -10.95 -6.14 -5.45
CA ASN A 51 -12.32 -6.53 -5.79
C ASN A 51 -12.52 -6.88 -7.28
N VAL A 52 -11.45 -7.19 -7.98
CA VAL A 52 -11.45 -7.62 -9.38
C VAL A 52 -11.17 -9.11 -9.50
N SER A 53 -11.73 -9.74 -10.51
CA SER A 53 -11.45 -11.12 -10.89
C SER A 53 -11.07 -11.19 -12.37
N PHE A 54 -10.23 -12.14 -12.70
CA PHE A 54 -9.76 -12.39 -14.05
C PHE A 54 -10.09 -13.82 -14.43
N GLU A 55 -10.54 -14.02 -15.65
CA GLU A 55 -10.90 -15.31 -16.23
C GLU A 55 -10.28 -15.42 -17.63
N THR A 56 -8.95 -15.57 -17.69
CA THR A 56 -8.20 -15.65 -18.95
C THR A 56 -8.20 -17.08 -19.54
N GLY A 57 -8.75 -18.05 -18.80
CA GLY A 57 -8.62 -19.47 -19.11
C GLY A 57 -7.36 -20.12 -18.54
N ASN A 58 -6.42 -19.32 -18.02
CA ASN A 58 -5.20 -19.79 -17.37
C ASN A 58 -5.16 -19.29 -15.92
N LYS A 59 -5.37 -20.20 -14.97
CA LYS A 59 -5.40 -19.86 -13.53
C LYS A 59 -4.12 -19.18 -13.03
N ARG A 60 -2.97 -19.49 -13.61
CA ARG A 60 -1.69 -18.86 -13.22
C ARG A 60 -1.66 -17.38 -13.63
N GLU A 61 -2.16 -17.07 -14.81
CA GLU A 61 -2.29 -15.69 -15.29
C GLU A 61 -3.32 -14.93 -14.46
N ASP A 62 -4.46 -15.53 -14.15
CA ASP A 62 -5.50 -14.93 -13.31
C ASP A 62 -4.94 -14.53 -11.94
N HIS A 63 -4.17 -15.40 -11.31
CA HIS A 63 -3.51 -15.09 -10.03
C HIS A 63 -2.44 -14.01 -10.17
N TYR A 64 -1.68 -14.01 -11.25
CA TYR A 64 -0.66 -13.00 -11.50
C TYR A 64 -1.27 -11.62 -11.73
N LEU A 65 -2.32 -11.50 -12.53
CA LEU A 65 -3.05 -10.26 -12.75
C LEU A 65 -3.64 -9.72 -11.43
N LYS A 66 -4.17 -10.61 -10.60
CA LYS A 66 -4.66 -10.23 -9.27
C LYS A 66 -3.54 -9.73 -8.36
N TRP A 67 -2.36 -10.31 -8.44
CA TRP A 67 -1.16 -9.84 -7.75
C TRP A 67 -0.74 -8.44 -8.24
N ILE A 68 -0.79 -8.18 -9.55
CA ILE A 68 -0.51 -6.85 -10.11
C ILE A 68 -1.49 -5.80 -9.52
N CYS A 69 -2.77 -6.12 -9.43
CA CYS A 69 -3.76 -5.21 -8.84
C CYS A 69 -3.55 -4.96 -7.33
N PHE A 70 -2.94 -5.90 -6.62
CA PHE A 70 -2.61 -5.76 -5.20
C PHE A 70 -1.47 -4.75 -4.96
N GLN A 71 -0.49 -4.67 -5.86
CA GLN A 71 0.70 -3.83 -5.70
C GLN A 71 0.41 -2.33 -5.48
N PRO A 72 -0.46 -1.67 -6.26
CA PRO A 72 -0.77 -0.26 -6.08
C PRO A 72 -1.39 0.05 -4.71
N ILE A 73 -2.16 -0.88 -4.16
CA ILE A 73 -2.75 -0.72 -2.83
C ILE A 73 -1.65 -0.72 -1.76
N LEU A 74 -0.68 -1.63 -1.85
CA LEU A 74 0.48 -1.66 -0.95
C LEU A 74 1.31 -0.38 -1.05
N ARG A 75 1.57 0.09 -2.27
CA ARG A 75 2.32 1.33 -2.51
C ARG A 75 1.60 2.53 -1.91
N ARG A 76 0.28 2.58 -1.99
CA ARG A 76 -0.52 3.63 -1.36
C ARG A 76 -0.39 3.62 0.16
N ILE A 77 -0.32 2.45 0.79
CA ILE A 77 -0.22 2.29 2.24
C ILE A 77 1.19 2.66 2.73
N TYR A 78 2.22 2.18 2.04
CA TYR A 78 3.61 2.26 2.49
C TYR A 78 4.43 3.36 1.81
N GLY A 79 3.88 4.12 0.88
CA GLY A 79 4.57 5.15 0.11
C GLY A 79 5.10 4.66 -1.23
N CYS A 80 5.98 5.42 -1.89
CA CYS A 80 6.43 5.07 -3.22
C CYS A 80 7.32 3.84 -3.23
N SER A 81 7.05 3.10 -4.19
CA SER A 81 7.43 1.92 -4.91
C SER A 81 8.37 0.90 -4.28
N PHE A 82 9.54 1.20 -3.84
CA PHE A 82 10.48 0.15 -3.49
C PHE A 82 11.01 0.19 -2.08
N LEU A 83 11.06 1.35 -1.48
CA LEU A 83 11.59 1.54 -0.14
C LEU A 83 10.79 2.63 0.57
N PRO A 84 9.80 2.28 1.40
CA PRO A 84 9.18 3.24 2.30
C PRO A 84 10.29 3.92 3.09
N TYR A 85 10.29 5.23 3.15
CA TYR A 85 11.32 6.01 3.84
C TYR A 85 12.72 5.98 3.20
N HIS A 86 12.83 5.50 1.99
CA HIS A 86 14.09 5.43 1.27
C HIS A 86 14.80 6.80 1.20
N ASP A 87 14.09 7.88 1.19
CA ASP A 87 14.66 9.23 1.16
C ASP A 87 15.06 9.73 2.56
N TYR A 88 15.84 8.93 3.26
CA TYR A 88 16.35 9.27 4.60
C TYR A 88 15.25 9.60 5.61
N GLY A 89 14.16 8.89 5.58
CA GLY A 89 13.05 9.08 6.51
C GLY A 89 12.11 10.25 6.15
N LYS A 90 12.30 10.93 5.06
CA LYS A 90 11.42 12.02 4.63
C LYS A 90 10.05 11.54 4.16
N GLY A 91 9.94 10.29 3.78
CA GLY A 91 8.70 9.69 3.31
C GLY A 91 8.17 10.36 2.04
N GLY A 92 7.02 9.90 1.59
CA GLY A 92 6.34 10.45 0.44
C GLY A 92 6.25 9.48 -0.73
N ARG A 93 5.58 9.89 -1.78
CA ARG A 93 5.38 9.10 -3.00
C ARG A 93 5.98 9.82 -4.17
N GLY A 94 6.64 9.07 -5.06
CA GLY A 94 7.05 9.59 -6.35
C GLY A 94 5.82 10.09 -7.11
N TRP A 95 5.90 11.30 -7.65
CA TRP A 95 4.79 11.91 -8.38
C TRP A 95 4.40 11.08 -9.61
N ARG A 96 5.40 10.62 -10.35
CA ARG A 96 5.21 9.74 -11.50
C ARG A 96 4.62 8.38 -11.09
N ASP A 97 5.20 7.76 -10.05
CA ASP A 97 4.78 6.42 -9.60
C ASP A 97 3.32 6.39 -9.17
N LEU A 98 2.82 7.51 -8.62
CA LEU A 98 1.43 7.62 -8.26
C LEU A 98 0.49 7.49 -9.45
N TRP A 99 0.82 8.09 -10.59
CA TRP A 99 -0.01 8.01 -11.80
C TRP A 99 -0.09 6.59 -12.33
N GLN A 100 1.01 5.85 -12.30
CA GLN A 100 1.03 4.44 -12.68
C GLN A 100 0.15 3.59 -11.75
N ASP A 101 0.23 3.85 -10.46
CA ASP A 101 -0.59 3.16 -9.46
C ASP A 101 -2.09 3.49 -9.62
N CYS A 102 -2.41 4.71 -10.03
CA CYS A 102 -3.79 5.13 -10.32
C CYS A 102 -4.44 4.31 -11.44
N LEU A 103 -3.69 3.83 -12.43
CA LEU A 103 -4.26 3.04 -13.52
C LEU A 103 -4.89 1.73 -13.02
N ALA A 104 -4.23 1.02 -12.12
CA ALA A 104 -4.79 -0.20 -11.54
C ALA A 104 -5.90 0.11 -10.51
N LEU A 105 -5.75 1.17 -9.74
CA LEU A 105 -6.76 1.60 -8.77
C LEU A 105 -8.04 2.12 -9.45
N LEU A 106 -7.96 2.60 -10.69
CA LEU A 106 -9.10 3.15 -11.41
C LEU A 106 -10.25 2.15 -11.52
N ILE A 107 -9.95 0.87 -11.71
CA ILE A 107 -10.96 -0.20 -11.82
C ILE A 107 -11.52 -0.56 -10.44
N MET A 108 -10.66 -0.59 -9.41
CA MET A 108 -11.02 -1.05 -8.07
C MET A 108 -11.67 0.04 -7.21
N GLU A 109 -11.22 1.28 -7.36
CA GLU A 109 -11.58 2.38 -6.45
C GLU A 109 -11.61 3.75 -7.16
N PRO A 110 -12.51 3.93 -8.17
CA PRO A 110 -12.50 5.10 -9.05
C PRO A 110 -12.72 6.43 -8.31
N SER A 111 -13.51 6.43 -7.24
CA SER A 111 -13.78 7.66 -6.46
C SER A 111 -12.53 8.19 -5.78
N LEU A 112 -11.72 7.30 -5.22
CA LEU A 112 -10.44 7.64 -4.61
C LEU A 112 -9.45 8.14 -5.66
N VAL A 113 -9.38 7.47 -6.81
CA VAL A 113 -8.49 7.87 -7.92
C VAL A 113 -8.83 9.28 -8.39
N ARG A 114 -10.12 9.61 -8.53
CA ARG A 114 -10.55 10.97 -8.87
C ARG A 114 -10.03 12.01 -7.87
N GLN A 115 -10.14 11.75 -6.58
CA GLN A 115 -9.64 12.65 -5.55
C GLN A 115 -8.11 12.79 -5.60
N MET A 116 -7.40 11.69 -5.81
CA MET A 116 -5.95 11.69 -5.95
C MET A 116 -5.50 12.50 -7.16
N ILE A 117 -6.14 12.35 -8.30
CA ILE A 117 -5.87 13.11 -9.51
C ILE A 117 -6.02 14.60 -9.23
N LEU A 118 -7.17 15.03 -8.73
CA LEU A 118 -7.45 16.44 -8.47
C LEU A 118 -6.44 17.06 -7.48
N SER A 119 -6.11 16.34 -6.40
CA SER A 119 -5.15 16.81 -5.41
C SER A 119 -3.73 16.91 -5.98
N ASN A 120 -3.34 15.95 -6.82
CA ASN A 120 -1.97 15.85 -7.31
C ASN A 120 -1.66 16.79 -8.46
N TYR A 121 -2.66 17.21 -9.22
CA TYR A 121 -2.49 18.31 -10.20
C TYR A 121 -2.09 19.63 -9.56
N GLY A 122 -2.36 19.84 -8.28
CA GLY A 122 -1.83 20.95 -7.52
C GLY A 122 -0.29 21.02 -7.45
N GLY A 123 0.41 19.92 -7.74
CA GLY A 123 1.87 19.87 -7.84
C GLY A 123 2.43 20.32 -9.18
N VAL A 124 1.58 20.65 -10.15
CA VAL A 124 1.99 21.19 -11.46
C VAL A 124 2.07 22.72 -11.37
N ARG A 125 3.18 23.28 -11.77
CA ARG A 125 3.42 24.73 -11.78
C ARG A 125 2.94 25.37 -13.08
N MET A 126 2.84 26.70 -13.06
CA MET A 126 2.44 27.48 -14.23
C MET A 126 3.38 27.36 -15.42
N ASP A 127 4.66 27.05 -15.16
CA ASP A 127 5.69 26.81 -16.18
C ASP A 127 5.69 25.38 -16.74
N GLY A 128 4.74 24.53 -16.32
CA GLY A 128 4.63 23.15 -16.73
C GLY A 128 5.58 22.19 -15.97
N THR A 129 6.39 22.69 -15.05
CA THR A 129 7.19 21.80 -14.19
C THR A 129 6.31 21.18 -13.11
N ASN A 130 6.70 20.02 -12.63
CA ASN A 130 5.94 19.30 -11.60
C ASN A 130 6.82 18.91 -10.41
N ALA A 131 6.15 18.63 -9.30
CA ALA A 131 6.80 18.13 -8.11
C ALA A 131 7.36 16.71 -8.35
N THR A 132 8.47 16.40 -7.69
CA THR A 132 9.06 15.06 -7.75
C THR A 132 8.42 14.12 -6.74
N ILE A 133 8.05 14.62 -5.59
CA ILE A 133 7.53 13.85 -4.46
C ILE A 133 6.23 14.47 -3.97
N ILE A 134 5.25 13.62 -3.69
CA ILE A 134 4.02 13.96 -3.00
C ILE A 134 4.20 13.63 -1.53
N GLY A 135 4.01 14.61 -0.67
CA GLY A 135 4.13 14.46 0.77
C GLY A 135 2.98 13.68 1.39
N ASN A 136 3.01 13.59 2.71
CA ASN A 136 2.03 12.82 3.48
C ASN A 136 0.70 13.55 3.68
N ARG A 137 0.68 14.86 3.45
CA ARG A 137 -0.51 15.71 3.61
C ARG A 137 -1.07 16.08 2.24
N PRO A 138 -2.39 16.23 2.11
CA PRO A 138 -2.99 16.74 0.89
C PRO A 138 -2.40 18.12 0.52
N GLY A 139 -1.95 18.28 -0.73
CA GLY A 139 -1.34 19.52 -1.21
C GLY A 139 0.11 19.73 -0.80
N GLU A 140 0.73 18.78 -0.14
CA GLU A 140 2.16 18.81 0.20
C GLU A 140 2.98 18.22 -0.96
N PHE A 141 3.80 19.09 -1.57
CA PHE A 141 4.69 18.71 -2.67
C PHE A 141 6.12 19.08 -2.31
N VAL A 142 7.03 18.13 -2.57
CA VAL A 142 8.45 18.30 -2.26
C VAL A 142 9.25 18.24 -3.55
N ALA A 143 10.17 19.19 -3.68
CA ALA A 143 11.18 19.14 -4.70
C ALA A 143 12.17 17.99 -4.44
N ASP A 144 12.94 17.62 -5.45
CA ASP A 144 14.05 16.67 -5.36
C ASP A 144 15.01 17.00 -4.19
N ARG A 145 15.84 16.03 -3.81
CA ARG A 145 16.86 16.08 -2.74
C ARG A 145 17.69 17.35 -2.70
N ASN A 146 17.92 17.94 -3.86
CA ASN A 146 18.76 19.14 -4.01
C ASN A 146 17.96 20.44 -4.04
N ASN A 147 16.67 20.41 -3.69
CA ASN A 147 15.73 21.52 -3.89
C ASN A 147 15.66 22.02 -5.35
N ILE A 148 16.13 21.24 -6.27
CA ILE A 148 16.08 21.54 -7.70
C ILE A 148 14.78 20.92 -8.24
N THR A 149 13.85 21.78 -8.58
CA THR A 149 12.74 21.39 -9.45
C THR A 149 13.32 21.05 -10.81
N ARG A 150 13.43 19.78 -11.10
CA ARG A 150 13.76 19.35 -12.46
C ARG A 150 12.52 19.53 -13.33
N VAL A 151 12.74 20.03 -14.52
CA VAL A 151 11.76 19.94 -15.59
C VAL A 151 11.71 18.46 -16.00
N TRP A 152 10.94 17.67 -15.27
CA TRP A 152 10.59 16.34 -15.73
C TRP A 152 9.43 16.53 -16.70
N MET A 153 9.76 16.71 -17.93
CA MET A 153 8.86 16.38 -19.01
C MET A 153 8.95 14.86 -19.18
N ASP A 154 8.28 14.14 -18.30
CA ASP A 154 7.86 12.80 -18.64
C ASP A 154 6.70 13.00 -19.62
N PRO A 155 6.84 12.66 -20.90
CA PRO A 155 5.74 12.86 -21.83
C PRO A 155 4.59 12.00 -21.32
N VAL A 156 3.55 12.67 -20.86
CA VAL A 156 2.23 12.06 -20.76
C VAL A 156 1.77 11.96 -22.20
N SER A 157 2.33 10.98 -22.93
CA SER A 157 1.85 10.59 -24.24
C SER A 157 0.70 9.62 -24.06
#